data_578a422b50bba1040d02cbb7069bd998
#
_entry.id   578a422b50bba1040d02cbb7069bd998
#
_cell.length_a   1.000
_cell.length_b   1.000
_cell.length_c   1.000
_cell.angle_alpha   90.00
_cell.angle_beta   90.00
_cell.angle_gamma   90.00
#
_symmetry.space_group_name_H-M   'P 1'
#
loop_
_entity.id
_entity.type
_entity.pdbx_description
1 polymer ?
#
loop_
_entity_poly.entity_id
_entity_poly.type
_entity_poly.pdbx_seq_one_letter_code
_entity_poly.pdbx_strand_id
1 'polypeptide(L)'
;MDPDFLALRRVLLVDDCAPVRASIKGMLQQIGFKLIYQAKDAVEAISICEQHALDFILCDFNLGDCQDGYQLFETLKSRQLLHSMCCFVIISAESQRQIVHGVIELQPDDYILKPFTFPVLKERMVKVMKEKMALRKIFQASQGGDLAEACRQADVIIRQQNEVQLQAERLKGELLLQAGNYQQAETYYQQLVNQRKPVWSKLGLAISILQQQRFDEAEQLLTELTEHDETAVESRDYLAHLYFRRGNLKRAFEILQYVTQLSPKNIPRQKTMANLALLCHDFAAAARIFHKIVGLARHSMHDSAQNYLNHARCIIDNANQQAPIDRANALGHVGKLLDSLVKRFSPELIAFDLQILQVRLLCAKGKPAEAKQLLAKYQQLTEQEYHPETCLDAAKAYFETGDIFGCYFYVTQLRKQLNKANFLTDSQRLLLDTEQRRYEALYQQLKQLIQQATDAYQQQEYGKAVLIFSRASKEMPTNPALALSLLQAMTKCTGVSADTLPVARNALSLLQSAPLEQRMQERFKQYQQILSKQYSQLQNTQRG
;
A
#
# COMPACT_ATOMS: atom_id res chain seq x y z
N MET A 1 34.38 23.13 22.41
CA MET A 1 33.55 22.25 23.24
C MET A 1 34.38 21.74 24.39
N ASP A 2 33.83 21.77 25.57
CA ASP A 2 34.46 21.25 26.77
C ASP A 2 34.78 19.75 26.60
N PRO A 3 36.00 19.26 26.81
CA PRO A 3 36.35 17.85 26.70
C PRO A 3 35.47 16.94 27.57
N ASP A 4 35.05 17.40 28.73
CA ASP A 4 34.20 16.64 29.65
C ASP A 4 32.76 16.50 29.12
N PHE A 5 32.30 17.39 28.25
CA PHE A 5 31.00 17.33 27.67
C PHE A 5 30.83 16.11 26.72
N LEU A 6 31.84 15.81 25.89
CA LEU A 6 31.83 14.67 24.98
C LEU A 6 32.02 13.33 25.72
N ALA A 7 32.76 13.34 26.81
CA ALA A 7 33.06 12.14 27.59
C ALA A 7 31.78 11.47 28.17
N LEU A 8 30.74 12.24 28.43
CA LEU A 8 29.47 11.77 28.98
C LEU A 8 28.44 11.33 27.90
N ARG A 9 28.75 11.56 26.62
CA ARG A 9 27.83 11.24 25.51
C ARG A 9 27.94 9.78 25.08
N ARG A 10 26.80 9.16 24.84
CA ARG A 10 26.68 7.78 24.40
C ARG A 10 26.63 7.71 22.88
N VAL A 11 27.60 7.06 22.28
CA VAL A 11 27.68 6.90 20.82
C VAL A 11 27.50 5.42 20.47
N LEU A 12 26.65 5.14 19.50
CA LEU A 12 26.55 3.83 18.87
C LEU A 12 27.22 3.88 17.49
N LEU A 13 28.09 2.95 17.23
CA LEU A 13 28.74 2.72 15.95
C LEU A 13 28.20 1.41 15.35
N VAL A 14 27.57 1.49 14.18
CA VAL A 14 27.02 0.36 13.46
C VAL A 14 27.75 0.20 12.12
N ASP A 15 28.46 -0.92 11.94
CA ASP A 15 29.22 -1.22 10.71
C ASP A 15 29.48 -2.75 10.72
N ASP A 16 29.26 -3.46 9.62
CA ASP A 16 29.42 -4.92 9.54
C ASP A 16 30.89 -5.34 9.52
N CYS A 17 31.80 -4.45 9.07
CA CYS A 17 33.21 -4.69 8.94
C CYS A 17 33.98 -4.40 10.24
N ALA A 18 34.44 -5.42 10.95
CA ALA A 18 35.15 -5.28 12.23
C ALA A 18 36.41 -4.38 12.20
N PRO A 19 37.30 -4.43 11.17
CA PRO A 19 38.43 -3.52 11.04
C PRO A 19 38.02 -2.05 10.90
N VAL A 20 36.97 -1.77 10.10
CA VAL A 20 36.42 -0.41 9.90
C VAL A 20 35.86 0.10 11.22
N ARG A 21 35.06 -0.74 11.90
CA ARG A 21 34.47 -0.44 13.21
C ARG A 21 35.57 -0.10 14.24
N ALA A 22 36.67 -0.86 14.30
CA ALA A 22 37.81 -0.59 15.18
C ALA A 22 38.49 0.74 14.86
N SER A 23 38.69 1.06 13.58
CA SER A 23 39.29 2.32 13.14
C SER A 23 38.42 3.53 13.51
N ILE A 24 37.14 3.48 13.23
CA ILE A 24 36.19 4.58 13.55
C ILE A 24 36.09 4.74 15.08
N LYS A 25 36.05 3.64 15.86
CA LYS A 25 36.10 3.69 17.32
C LYS A 25 37.30 4.44 17.84
N GLY A 26 38.48 4.17 17.26
CA GLY A 26 39.71 4.91 17.59
C GLY A 26 39.60 6.41 17.33
N MET A 27 39.01 6.79 16.20
CA MET A 27 38.71 8.20 15.88
C MET A 27 37.75 8.83 16.89
N LEU A 28 36.66 8.13 17.27
CA LEU A 28 35.71 8.59 18.27
C LEU A 28 36.33 8.81 19.64
N GLN A 29 37.24 7.92 20.06
CA GLN A 29 38.01 8.07 21.29
C GLN A 29 38.91 9.30 21.25
N GLN A 30 39.59 9.56 20.12
CA GLN A 30 40.40 10.76 19.92
C GLN A 30 39.56 12.06 19.91
N ILE A 31 38.29 12.01 19.45
CA ILE A 31 37.35 13.15 19.52
C ILE A 31 37.01 13.47 20.99
N GLY A 32 37.04 12.47 21.89
CA GLY A 32 36.75 12.62 23.30
C GLY A 32 35.58 11.79 23.84
N PHE A 33 34.96 10.94 23.01
CA PHE A 33 33.89 10.05 23.47
C PHE A 33 34.44 8.88 24.30
N LYS A 34 33.87 8.63 25.48
CA LYS A 34 34.23 7.52 26.36
C LYS A 34 33.23 6.37 26.32
N LEU A 35 31.94 6.68 26.09
CA LEU A 35 30.85 5.71 26.09
C LEU A 35 30.50 5.33 24.64
N ILE A 36 31.20 4.34 24.09
CA ILE A 36 31.04 3.90 22.68
C ILE A 36 30.52 2.48 22.66
N TYR A 37 29.28 2.33 22.23
CA TYR A 37 28.65 1.06 21.92
C TYR A 37 28.96 0.66 20.48
N GLN A 38 28.97 -0.62 20.18
CA GLN A 38 29.24 -1.13 18.84
C GLN A 38 28.17 -2.17 18.47
N ALA A 39 27.74 -2.17 17.23
CA ALA A 39 26.86 -3.17 16.63
C ALA A 39 27.43 -3.58 15.28
N LYS A 40 27.33 -4.87 14.95
CA LYS A 40 27.74 -5.41 13.66
C LYS A 40 26.63 -5.45 12.62
N ASP A 41 25.38 -5.36 13.06
CA ASP A 41 24.18 -5.42 12.24
C ASP A 41 23.05 -4.60 12.86
N ALA A 42 21.95 -4.49 12.14
CA ALA A 42 20.79 -3.72 12.56
C ALA A 42 20.05 -4.33 13.78
N VAL A 43 20.08 -5.66 13.94
CA VAL A 43 19.42 -6.34 15.06
C VAL A 43 20.10 -5.99 16.38
N GLU A 44 21.44 -6.07 16.40
CA GLU A 44 22.24 -5.68 17.54
C GLU A 44 22.11 -4.17 17.84
N ALA A 45 22.07 -3.33 16.79
CA ALA A 45 21.86 -1.89 16.93
C ALA A 45 20.51 -1.55 17.56
N ILE A 46 19.42 -2.19 17.13
CA ILE A 46 18.07 -2.00 17.71
C ILE A 46 18.07 -2.40 19.18
N SER A 47 18.66 -3.56 19.53
CA SER A 47 18.74 -4.03 20.92
C SER A 47 19.46 -3.04 21.82
N ILE A 48 20.54 -2.42 21.33
CA ILE A 48 21.28 -1.38 22.08
C ILE A 48 20.42 -0.12 22.26
N CYS A 49 19.69 0.30 21.20
CA CYS A 49 18.79 1.45 21.27
C CYS A 49 17.60 1.25 22.21
N GLU A 50 17.14 -0.01 22.39
CA GLU A 50 16.08 -0.34 23.35
C GLU A 50 16.57 -0.27 24.81
N GLN A 51 17.86 -0.51 25.05
CA GLN A 51 18.46 -0.53 26.38
C GLN A 51 19.04 0.81 26.82
N HIS A 52 19.45 1.64 25.87
CA HIS A 52 20.22 2.87 26.13
C HIS A 52 19.68 4.06 25.34
N ALA A 53 19.44 5.18 26.03
CA ALA A 53 19.24 6.46 25.37
C ALA A 53 20.58 6.94 24.77
N LEU A 54 20.66 7.02 23.44
CA LEU A 54 21.88 7.39 22.71
C LEU A 54 21.85 8.87 22.31
N ASP A 55 23.00 9.52 22.37
CA ASP A 55 23.20 10.89 21.91
C ASP A 55 23.62 10.94 20.44
N PHE A 56 24.28 9.87 19.96
CA PHE A 56 24.81 9.80 18.61
C PHE A 56 24.74 8.38 18.05
N ILE A 57 24.37 8.24 16.79
CA ILE A 57 24.43 6.98 16.04
C ILE A 57 25.17 7.24 14.74
N LEU A 58 26.31 6.57 14.56
CA LEU A 58 27.02 6.48 13.29
C LEU A 58 26.71 5.13 12.67
N CYS A 59 26.08 5.12 11.51
CA CYS A 59 25.61 3.91 10.88
C CYS A 59 26.19 3.78 9.47
N ASP A 60 26.83 2.65 9.18
CA ASP A 60 27.13 2.31 7.79
C ASP A 60 25.84 2.09 7.01
N PHE A 61 25.82 2.51 5.76
CA PHE A 61 24.69 2.26 4.86
C PHE A 61 24.54 0.76 4.58
N ASN A 62 25.64 0.04 4.33
CA ASN A 62 25.63 -1.40 4.07
C ASN A 62 25.92 -2.17 5.36
N LEU A 63 24.95 -2.92 5.87
CA LEU A 63 25.06 -3.72 7.09
C LEU A 63 24.97 -5.24 6.82
N GLY A 64 25.36 -5.67 5.61
CA GLY A 64 25.31 -7.09 5.22
C GLY A 64 23.92 -7.55 4.77
N ASP A 65 23.59 -8.83 5.01
CA ASP A 65 22.48 -9.51 4.33
C ASP A 65 21.07 -9.24 4.92
N CYS A 66 20.95 -8.61 6.10
CA CYS A 66 19.63 -8.46 6.76
C CYS A 66 18.97 -7.12 6.47
N GLN A 67 19.39 -6.08 7.16
CA GLN A 67 18.87 -4.71 7.01
C GLN A 67 20.03 -3.78 6.65
N ASP A 68 19.77 -2.80 5.80
CA ASP A 68 20.73 -1.72 5.56
C ASP A 68 20.51 -0.53 6.52
N GLY A 69 21.43 0.43 6.51
CA GLY A 69 21.37 1.61 7.36
C GLY A 69 20.14 2.49 7.12
N TYR A 70 19.59 2.48 5.88
CA TYR A 70 18.32 3.13 5.55
C TYR A 70 17.16 2.48 6.32
N GLN A 71 17.05 1.17 6.23
CA GLN A 71 16.00 0.39 6.90
C GLN A 71 16.13 0.45 8.43
N LEU A 72 17.37 0.46 8.96
CA LEU A 72 17.61 0.65 10.39
C LEU A 72 17.08 2.01 10.85
N PHE A 73 17.45 3.10 10.16
CA PHE A 73 17.00 4.44 10.53
C PHE A 73 15.47 4.58 10.50
N GLU A 74 14.83 4.05 9.46
CA GLU A 74 13.38 4.01 9.33
C GLU A 74 12.73 3.22 10.49
N THR A 75 13.30 2.07 10.85
CA THR A 75 12.85 1.24 11.97
C THR A 75 12.96 1.98 13.31
N LEU A 76 14.11 2.61 13.57
CA LEU A 76 14.33 3.37 14.81
C LEU A 76 13.36 4.56 14.94
N LYS A 77 13.11 5.29 13.84
CA LYS A 77 12.11 6.36 13.79
C LYS A 77 10.68 5.85 14.09
N SER A 78 10.29 4.79 13.44
CA SER A 78 8.94 4.21 13.57
C SER A 78 8.66 3.67 14.97
N ARG A 79 9.66 2.99 15.58
CA ARG A 79 9.57 2.47 16.95
C ARG A 79 9.77 3.54 18.03
N GLN A 80 9.98 4.81 17.64
CA GLN A 80 10.29 5.92 18.55
C GLN A 80 11.52 5.67 19.43
N LEU A 81 12.49 4.90 18.93
CA LEU A 81 13.75 4.61 19.63
C LEU A 81 14.80 5.72 19.47
N LEU A 82 14.58 6.66 18.54
CA LEU A 82 15.42 7.86 18.40
C LEU A 82 14.90 8.97 19.31
N HIS A 83 15.67 9.28 20.34
CA HIS A 83 15.42 10.46 21.16
C HIS A 83 15.54 11.73 20.29
N SER A 84 14.73 12.77 20.54
CA SER A 84 14.72 14.01 19.75
C SER A 84 16.09 14.70 19.64
N MET A 85 16.96 14.45 20.61
CA MET A 85 18.33 14.99 20.65
C MET A 85 19.39 14.02 20.10
N CYS A 86 19.03 12.80 19.72
CA CYS A 86 19.94 11.85 19.12
C CYS A 86 20.32 12.31 17.70
N CYS A 87 21.61 12.40 17.43
CA CYS A 87 22.12 12.69 16.10
C CYS A 87 22.32 11.38 15.33
N PHE A 88 21.67 11.22 14.19
CA PHE A 88 21.83 10.05 13.33
C PHE A 88 22.62 10.43 12.07
N VAL A 89 23.79 9.84 11.91
CA VAL A 89 24.70 10.08 10.78
C VAL A 89 24.90 8.79 9.99
N ILE A 90 24.65 8.86 8.69
CA ILE A 90 24.92 7.74 7.78
C ILE A 90 26.32 7.88 7.20
N ILE A 91 27.05 6.79 7.20
CA ILE A 91 28.37 6.67 6.58
C ILE A 91 28.23 5.71 5.40
N SER A 92 28.77 6.03 4.22
CA SER A 92 28.65 5.16 3.07
C SER A 92 29.81 5.31 2.08
N ALA A 93 30.16 4.22 1.42
CA ALA A 93 31.01 4.24 0.24
C ALA A 93 30.23 4.54 -1.06
N GLU A 94 28.90 4.58 -0.98
CA GLU A 94 28.01 4.72 -2.12
C GLU A 94 27.82 6.19 -2.51
N SER A 95 28.17 6.52 -3.74
CA SER A 95 27.97 7.84 -4.34
C SER A 95 26.86 7.86 -5.41
N GLN A 96 26.19 6.71 -5.63
CA GLN A 96 25.13 6.61 -6.63
C GLN A 96 23.94 7.52 -6.27
N ARG A 97 23.49 8.33 -7.22
CA ARG A 97 22.40 9.30 -7.03
C ARG A 97 21.14 8.69 -6.41
N GLN A 98 20.75 7.47 -6.82
CA GLN A 98 19.56 6.77 -6.32
C GLN A 98 19.63 6.47 -4.82
N ILE A 99 20.80 6.09 -4.31
CA ILE A 99 21.01 5.79 -2.90
C ILE A 99 21.02 7.09 -2.10
N VAL A 100 21.76 8.10 -2.60
CA VAL A 100 21.84 9.42 -1.97
C VAL A 100 20.45 10.07 -1.87
N HIS A 101 19.64 10.03 -2.93
CA HIS A 101 18.25 10.54 -2.89
C HIS A 101 17.40 9.80 -1.86
N GLY A 102 17.48 8.46 -1.80
CA GLY A 102 16.73 7.69 -0.81
C GLY A 102 17.12 8.05 0.63
N VAL A 103 18.42 8.26 0.90
CA VAL A 103 18.91 8.67 2.23
C VAL A 103 18.46 10.09 2.58
N ILE A 104 18.55 11.03 1.63
CA ILE A 104 18.12 12.43 1.86
C ILE A 104 16.63 12.50 2.20
N GLU A 105 15.78 11.68 1.58
CA GLU A 105 14.35 11.61 1.90
C GLU A 105 14.05 11.25 3.37
N LEU A 106 14.90 10.44 3.99
CA LEU A 106 14.75 10.10 5.41
C LEU A 106 15.19 11.23 6.34
N GLN A 107 15.91 12.21 5.82
CA GLN A 107 16.45 13.35 6.55
C GLN A 107 17.30 12.93 7.79
N PRO A 108 18.39 12.14 7.61
CA PRO A 108 19.37 11.97 8.67
C PRO A 108 20.01 13.32 9.00
N ASP A 109 20.59 13.44 10.18
CA ASP A 109 21.26 14.69 10.59
C ASP A 109 22.51 14.97 9.74
N ASP A 110 23.17 13.93 9.20
CA ASP A 110 24.27 14.08 8.25
C ASP A 110 24.53 12.80 7.43
N TYR A 111 25.30 12.97 6.32
CA TYR A 111 25.73 11.88 5.44
C TYR A 111 27.22 12.04 5.10
N ILE A 112 28.05 11.06 5.45
CA ILE A 112 29.51 11.12 5.28
C ILE A 112 29.96 10.05 4.26
N LEU A 113 30.64 10.47 3.20
CA LEU A 113 31.19 9.56 2.19
C LEU A 113 32.51 8.95 2.68
N LYS A 114 32.69 7.64 2.55
CA LYS A 114 33.97 6.93 2.68
C LYS A 114 34.77 7.07 1.39
N PRO A 115 36.10 7.23 1.45
CA PRO A 115 36.92 7.33 2.67
C PRO A 115 36.93 8.74 3.27
N PHE A 116 36.97 8.85 4.59
CA PHE A 116 37.07 10.12 5.30
C PHE A 116 38.23 10.10 6.29
N THR A 117 38.70 11.28 6.67
CA THR A 117 39.80 11.47 7.63
C THR A 117 39.27 11.84 9.02
N PHE A 118 40.12 11.68 10.04
CA PHE A 118 39.78 12.10 11.40
C PHE A 118 39.30 13.57 11.51
N PRO A 119 39.95 14.57 10.89
CA PRO A 119 39.49 15.95 10.96
C PRO A 119 38.08 16.12 10.41
N VAL A 120 37.78 15.47 9.27
CA VAL A 120 36.45 15.52 8.63
C VAL A 120 35.39 14.93 9.56
N LEU A 121 35.59 13.75 10.10
CA LEU A 121 34.67 13.12 11.04
C LEU A 121 34.42 14.01 12.25
N LYS A 122 35.49 14.54 12.86
CA LYS A 122 35.40 15.43 14.02
C LYS A 122 34.59 16.70 13.72
N GLU A 123 34.88 17.37 12.60
CA GLU A 123 34.19 18.59 12.19
C GLU A 123 32.71 18.34 12.01
N ARG A 124 32.34 17.29 11.25
CA ARG A 124 30.94 16.93 10.94
C ARG A 124 30.16 16.59 12.21
N MET A 125 30.72 15.74 13.10
CA MET A 125 30.05 15.36 14.34
C MET A 125 29.84 16.56 15.27
N VAL A 126 30.84 17.42 15.43
CA VAL A 126 30.75 18.62 16.28
C VAL A 126 29.72 19.60 15.72
N LYS A 127 29.68 19.77 14.40
CA LYS A 127 28.72 20.63 13.71
C LYS A 127 27.27 20.15 13.97
N VAL A 128 26.97 18.90 13.64
CA VAL A 128 25.63 18.32 13.82
C VAL A 128 25.14 18.42 15.26
N MET A 129 26.01 18.13 16.21
CA MET A 129 25.66 18.20 17.62
C MET A 129 25.39 19.64 18.08
N LYS A 130 26.21 20.62 17.65
CA LYS A 130 25.94 22.04 17.96
C LYS A 130 24.60 22.51 17.40
N GLU A 131 24.31 22.17 16.14
CA GLU A 131 23.05 22.50 15.49
C GLU A 131 21.86 21.89 16.24
N LYS A 132 21.94 20.59 16.56
CA LYS A 132 20.88 19.88 17.32
C LYS A 132 20.62 20.50 18.69
N MET A 133 21.71 20.84 19.41
CA MET A 133 21.61 21.48 20.72
C MET A 133 21.00 22.89 20.65
N ALA A 134 21.34 23.67 19.65
CA ALA A 134 20.78 25.00 19.46
C ALA A 134 19.27 24.94 19.17
N LEU A 135 18.81 23.90 18.45
CA LEU A 135 17.41 23.67 18.08
C LEU A 135 16.62 22.86 19.12
N ARG A 136 17.25 22.47 20.26
CA ARG A 136 16.69 21.55 21.26
C ARG A 136 15.27 21.89 21.70
N LYS A 137 15.00 23.17 21.99
CA LYS A 137 13.68 23.60 22.48
C LYS A 137 12.57 23.38 21.45
N ILE A 138 12.88 23.54 20.16
CA ILE A 138 11.95 23.28 19.05
C ILE A 138 11.62 21.79 19.02
N PHE A 139 12.64 20.93 19.04
CA PHE A 139 12.43 19.47 18.99
C PHE A 139 11.67 18.94 20.21
N GLN A 140 11.97 19.45 21.43
CA GLN A 140 11.27 19.04 22.65
C GLN A 140 9.78 19.44 22.62
N ALA A 141 9.44 20.65 22.21
CA ALA A 141 8.07 21.11 22.08
C ALA A 141 7.31 20.30 20.99
N SER A 142 7.94 20.07 19.85
CA SER A 142 7.36 19.29 18.76
C SER A 142 7.08 17.83 19.17
N GLN A 143 8.02 17.19 19.89
CA GLN A 143 7.85 15.83 20.40
C GLN A 143 6.75 15.74 21.46
N GLY A 144 6.58 16.80 22.27
CA GLY A 144 5.49 16.93 23.24
C GLY A 144 4.12 17.19 22.59
N GLY A 145 4.06 17.34 21.26
CA GLY A 145 2.82 17.63 20.52
C GLY A 145 2.41 19.11 20.52
N ASP A 146 3.15 20.00 21.19
CA ASP A 146 2.87 21.44 21.20
C ASP A 146 3.55 22.13 20.02
N LEU A 147 2.92 22.00 18.84
CA LEU A 147 3.43 22.60 17.59
C LEU A 147 3.44 24.15 17.66
N ALA A 148 2.53 24.76 18.43
CA ALA A 148 2.47 26.20 18.60
C ALA A 148 3.68 26.70 19.40
N GLU A 149 4.04 26.02 20.50
CA GLU A 149 5.25 26.33 21.26
C GLU A 149 6.51 26.08 20.43
N ALA A 150 6.55 25.00 19.66
CA ALA A 150 7.67 24.72 18.76
C ALA A 150 7.90 25.88 17.77
N CYS A 151 6.83 26.41 17.18
CA CYS A 151 6.90 27.61 16.30
C CYS A 151 7.41 28.85 17.06
N ARG A 152 6.94 29.10 18.29
CA ARG A 152 7.44 30.22 19.11
C ARG A 152 8.93 30.10 19.42
N GLN A 153 9.41 28.88 19.76
CA GLN A 153 10.83 28.65 19.99
C GLN A 153 11.67 28.83 18.72
N ALA A 154 11.14 28.45 17.56
CA ALA A 154 11.77 28.73 16.27
C ALA A 154 11.89 30.24 16.02
N ASP A 155 10.86 31.03 16.32
CA ASP A 155 10.90 32.51 16.21
C ASP A 155 11.97 33.13 17.09
N VAL A 156 12.17 32.62 18.30
CA VAL A 156 13.24 33.09 19.19
C VAL A 156 14.62 32.89 18.55
N ILE A 157 14.87 31.73 17.98
CA ILE A 157 16.16 31.40 17.34
C ILE A 157 16.37 32.23 16.06
N ILE A 158 15.32 32.37 15.24
CA ILE A 158 15.36 33.20 14.01
C ILE A 158 15.74 34.65 14.31
N ARG A 159 15.17 35.23 15.38
CA ARG A 159 15.50 36.62 15.80
C ARG A 159 16.93 36.80 16.28
N GLN A 160 17.58 35.72 16.75
CA GLN A 160 18.97 35.77 17.21
C GLN A 160 19.98 35.83 16.06
N GLN A 161 19.57 35.57 14.82
CA GLN A 161 20.41 35.61 13.61
C GLN A 161 21.74 34.85 13.74
N ASN A 162 21.68 33.65 14.34
CA ASN A 162 22.83 32.78 14.57
C ASN A 162 23.04 31.76 13.43
N GLU A 163 24.09 30.94 13.56
CA GLU A 163 24.48 29.93 12.55
C GLU A 163 23.35 28.91 12.21
N VAL A 164 22.36 28.70 13.10
CA VAL A 164 21.25 27.74 12.90
C VAL A 164 19.94 28.43 12.48
N GLN A 165 19.99 29.72 12.12
CA GLN A 165 18.79 30.46 11.70
C GLN A 165 18.06 29.78 10.54
N LEU A 166 18.81 29.34 9.51
CA LEU A 166 18.24 28.73 8.33
C LEU A 166 17.52 27.42 8.64
N GLN A 167 18.08 26.60 9.54
CA GLN A 167 17.45 25.35 10.00
C GLN A 167 16.19 25.65 10.84
N ALA A 168 16.22 26.68 11.69
CA ALA A 168 15.06 27.10 12.46
C ALA A 168 13.93 27.64 11.56
N GLU A 169 14.27 28.38 10.50
CA GLU A 169 13.32 28.86 9.48
C GLU A 169 12.65 27.68 8.76
N ARG A 170 13.42 26.67 8.36
CA ARG A 170 12.91 25.47 7.73
C ARG A 170 11.97 24.70 8.64
N LEU A 171 12.41 24.41 9.88
CA LEU A 171 11.61 23.72 10.88
C LEU A 171 10.29 24.43 11.18
N LYS A 172 10.29 25.78 11.31
CA LYS A 172 9.07 26.55 11.50
C LYS A 172 8.08 26.36 10.37
N GLY A 173 8.55 26.41 9.12
CA GLY A 173 7.69 26.17 7.95
C GLY A 173 7.08 24.77 7.96
N GLU A 174 7.88 23.73 8.24
CA GLU A 174 7.43 22.34 8.36
C GLU A 174 6.41 22.16 9.50
N LEU A 175 6.62 22.79 10.66
CA LEU A 175 5.67 22.79 11.79
C LEU A 175 4.34 23.45 11.44
N LEU A 176 4.32 24.55 10.68
CA LEU A 176 3.09 25.17 10.21
C LEU A 176 2.31 24.27 9.27
N LEU A 177 2.99 23.57 8.35
CA LEU A 177 2.36 22.57 7.47
C LEU A 177 1.80 21.40 8.27
N GLN A 178 2.57 20.90 9.23
CA GLN A 178 2.15 19.79 10.11
C GLN A 178 0.94 20.15 10.98
N ALA A 179 0.85 21.41 11.42
CA ALA A 179 -0.29 21.93 12.18
C ALA A 179 -1.54 22.15 11.33
N GLY A 180 -1.47 21.99 9.99
CA GLY A 180 -2.57 22.30 9.08
C GLY A 180 -2.82 23.79 8.86
N ASN A 181 -1.94 24.67 9.33
CA ASN A 181 -2.06 26.13 9.24
C ASN A 181 -1.59 26.61 7.85
N TYR A 182 -2.21 26.12 6.78
CA TYR A 182 -1.73 26.31 5.40
C TYR A 182 -1.66 27.76 4.96
N GLN A 183 -2.61 28.62 5.40
CA GLN A 183 -2.60 30.05 5.08
C GLN A 183 -1.39 30.77 5.74
N GLN A 184 -1.09 30.42 6.99
CA GLN A 184 0.07 30.98 7.69
C GLN A 184 1.38 30.46 7.09
N ALA A 185 1.42 29.16 6.73
CA ALA A 185 2.54 28.55 6.05
C ALA A 185 2.82 29.22 4.70
N GLU A 186 1.78 29.48 3.89
CA GLU A 186 1.91 30.19 2.61
C GLU A 186 2.52 31.59 2.81
N THR A 187 1.95 32.38 3.72
CA THR A 187 2.46 33.74 4.02
C THR A 187 3.93 33.67 4.45
N TYR A 188 4.27 32.74 5.32
CA TYR A 188 5.62 32.55 5.83
C TYR A 188 6.60 32.15 4.72
N TYR A 189 6.27 31.12 3.93
CA TYR A 189 7.13 30.68 2.83
C TYR A 189 7.25 31.73 1.74
N GLN A 190 6.20 32.50 1.45
CA GLN A 190 6.28 33.61 0.49
C GLN A 190 7.28 34.70 0.95
N GLN A 191 7.35 34.98 2.25
CA GLN A 191 8.36 35.90 2.81
C GLN A 191 9.77 35.37 2.61
N LEU A 192 9.99 34.07 2.85
CA LEU A 192 11.29 33.43 2.64
C LEU A 192 11.71 33.44 1.16
N VAL A 193 10.79 33.14 0.25
CA VAL A 193 11.04 33.20 -1.20
C VAL A 193 11.44 34.62 -1.64
N ASN A 194 10.74 35.66 -1.14
CA ASN A 194 11.07 37.06 -1.43
C ASN A 194 12.47 37.44 -0.91
N GLN A 195 12.93 36.81 0.17
CA GLN A 195 14.28 36.97 0.71
C GLN A 195 15.33 36.15 -0.03
N ARG A 196 14.99 35.47 -1.14
CA ARG A 196 15.86 34.58 -1.92
C ARG A 196 16.47 33.46 -1.09
N LYS A 197 15.71 32.90 -0.14
CA LYS A 197 16.10 31.72 0.63
C LYS A 197 16.19 30.47 -0.27
N PRO A 198 16.84 29.37 0.17
CA PRO A 198 17.03 28.15 -0.63
C PRO A 198 15.75 27.55 -1.20
N VAL A 199 15.89 26.72 -2.22
CA VAL A 199 14.81 26.13 -3.03
C VAL A 199 13.74 25.41 -2.21
N TRP A 200 14.09 24.82 -1.05
CA TRP A 200 13.12 24.19 -0.15
C TRP A 200 12.01 25.17 0.32
N SER A 201 12.28 26.50 0.38
CA SER A 201 11.25 27.49 0.74
C SER A 201 10.15 27.60 -0.34
N LYS A 202 10.55 27.49 -1.61
CA LYS A 202 9.63 27.46 -2.74
C LYS A 202 8.79 26.17 -2.76
N LEU A 203 9.39 25.05 -2.36
CA LEU A 203 8.67 23.78 -2.21
C LEU A 203 7.63 23.88 -1.08
N GLY A 204 7.99 24.44 0.08
CA GLY A 204 7.04 24.66 1.17
C GLY A 204 5.88 25.58 0.77
N LEU A 205 6.14 26.61 -0.04
CA LEU A 205 5.11 27.47 -0.62
C LEU A 205 4.17 26.66 -1.53
N ALA A 206 4.71 25.87 -2.45
CA ALA A 206 3.92 25.04 -3.35
C ALA A 206 3.05 24.02 -2.60
N ILE A 207 3.58 23.39 -1.55
CA ILE A 207 2.83 22.48 -0.68
C ILE A 207 1.68 23.22 0.03
N SER A 208 1.94 24.41 0.56
CA SER A 208 0.92 25.22 1.24
C SER A 208 -0.25 25.56 0.32
N ILE A 209 0.05 25.93 -0.93
CA ILE A 209 -0.93 26.26 -1.98
C ILE A 209 -1.71 25.00 -2.39
N LEU A 210 -1.02 23.85 -2.56
CA LEU A 210 -1.64 22.57 -2.88
C LEU A 210 -2.66 22.14 -1.82
N GLN A 211 -2.31 22.30 -0.54
CA GLN A 211 -3.21 21.92 0.55
C GLN A 211 -4.46 22.83 0.61
N GLN A 212 -4.39 24.03 0.11
CA GLN A 212 -5.51 24.95 -0.07
C GLN A 212 -6.31 24.70 -1.36
N GLN A 213 -6.02 23.62 -2.10
CA GLN A 213 -6.68 23.20 -3.33
C GLN A 213 -6.53 24.18 -4.52
N ARG A 214 -5.58 25.08 -4.47
CA ARG A 214 -5.21 25.97 -5.58
C ARG A 214 -4.28 25.23 -6.55
N PHE A 215 -4.86 24.27 -7.29
CA PHE A 215 -4.09 23.29 -8.03
C PHE A 215 -3.27 23.88 -9.18
N ASP A 216 -3.76 24.89 -9.91
CA ASP A 216 -3.05 25.45 -11.07
C ASP A 216 -1.78 26.19 -10.65
N GLU A 217 -1.85 26.96 -9.57
CA GLU A 217 -0.69 27.66 -9.00
C GLU A 217 0.34 26.67 -8.43
N ALA A 218 -0.16 25.66 -7.69
CA ALA A 218 0.71 24.61 -7.14
C ALA A 218 1.42 23.82 -8.25
N GLU A 219 0.72 23.50 -9.36
CA GLU A 219 1.27 22.76 -10.49
C GLU A 219 2.43 23.53 -11.14
N GLN A 220 2.28 24.85 -11.36
CA GLN A 220 3.33 25.67 -11.94
C GLN A 220 4.60 25.65 -11.08
N LEU A 221 4.46 25.90 -9.77
CA LEU A 221 5.58 25.91 -8.85
C LEU A 221 6.25 24.52 -8.73
N LEU A 222 5.44 23.47 -8.57
CA LEU A 222 5.95 22.09 -8.46
C LEU A 222 6.67 21.67 -9.73
N THR A 223 6.16 22.02 -10.91
CA THR A 223 6.80 21.69 -12.19
C THR A 223 8.17 22.37 -12.30
N GLU A 224 8.28 23.64 -11.98
CA GLU A 224 9.58 24.34 -11.94
C GLU A 224 10.56 23.65 -10.99
N LEU A 225 10.10 23.25 -9.81
CA LEU A 225 10.92 22.60 -8.78
C LEU A 225 11.41 21.19 -9.17
N THR A 226 10.82 20.54 -10.17
CA THR A 226 11.31 19.25 -10.66
C THR A 226 12.67 19.35 -11.35
N GLU A 227 13.09 20.52 -11.79
CA GLU A 227 14.38 20.76 -12.44
C GLU A 227 15.54 20.96 -11.44
N HIS A 228 15.25 21.11 -10.14
CA HIS A 228 16.25 21.28 -9.10
C HIS A 228 16.55 19.94 -8.40
N ASP A 229 17.79 19.46 -8.44
CA ASP A 229 18.20 18.17 -7.87
C ASP A 229 17.76 18.00 -6.39
N GLU A 230 17.83 19.07 -5.58
CA GLU A 230 17.48 19.05 -4.15
C GLU A 230 15.99 18.75 -3.89
N THR A 231 15.10 19.15 -4.79
CA THR A 231 13.64 19.03 -4.64
C THR A 231 13.00 18.12 -5.68
N ALA A 232 13.79 17.59 -6.60
CA ALA A 232 13.31 16.86 -7.77
C ALA A 232 12.41 15.65 -7.43
N VAL A 233 12.71 14.93 -6.37
CA VAL A 233 11.94 13.77 -5.92
C VAL A 233 10.67 14.22 -5.20
N GLU A 234 10.82 15.11 -4.22
CA GLU A 234 9.72 15.55 -3.37
C GLU A 234 8.68 16.39 -4.15
N SER A 235 9.13 17.28 -5.04
CA SER A 235 8.22 18.05 -5.90
C SER A 235 7.40 17.17 -6.83
N ARG A 236 7.99 16.09 -7.38
CA ARG A 236 7.25 15.12 -8.20
C ARG A 236 6.27 14.28 -7.39
N ASP A 237 6.58 13.93 -6.13
CA ASP A 237 5.62 13.27 -5.24
C ASP A 237 4.38 14.15 -5.02
N TYR A 238 4.58 15.44 -4.72
CA TYR A 238 3.47 16.37 -4.57
C TYR A 238 2.74 16.64 -5.89
N LEU A 239 3.44 16.65 -7.01
CA LEU A 239 2.82 16.77 -8.35
C LEU A 239 1.95 15.54 -8.67
N ALA A 240 2.42 14.32 -8.33
CA ALA A 240 1.61 13.12 -8.45
C ALA A 240 0.36 13.16 -7.54
N HIS A 241 0.52 13.64 -6.31
CA HIS A 241 -0.60 13.82 -5.39
C HIS A 241 -1.61 14.87 -5.91
N LEU A 242 -1.14 15.95 -6.51
CA LEU A 242 -1.97 16.97 -7.18
C LEU A 242 -2.82 16.35 -8.29
N TYR A 243 -2.20 15.60 -9.22
CA TYR A 243 -2.93 14.95 -10.31
C TYR A 243 -3.91 13.89 -9.81
N PHE A 244 -3.56 13.16 -8.75
CA PHE A 244 -4.47 12.25 -8.06
C PHE A 244 -5.71 13.01 -7.53
N ARG A 245 -5.53 14.12 -6.83
CA ARG A 245 -6.63 14.95 -6.31
C ARG A 245 -7.50 15.56 -7.41
N ARG A 246 -6.94 15.81 -8.59
CA ARG A 246 -7.68 16.22 -9.79
C ARG A 246 -8.40 15.07 -10.51
N GLY A 247 -8.23 13.83 -10.04
CA GLY A 247 -8.78 12.63 -10.69
C GLY A 247 -8.00 12.14 -11.91
N ASN A 248 -6.86 12.76 -12.25
CA ASN A 248 -6.01 12.30 -13.35
C ASN A 248 -5.05 11.19 -12.87
N LEU A 249 -5.63 10.01 -12.62
CA LEU A 249 -4.93 8.87 -12.03
C LEU A 249 -3.78 8.36 -12.90
N LYS A 250 -3.96 8.39 -14.24
CA LYS A 250 -2.94 7.95 -15.19
C LYS A 250 -1.68 8.82 -15.11
N ARG A 251 -1.86 10.14 -15.08
CA ARG A 251 -0.74 11.06 -14.98
C ARG A 251 -0.03 10.95 -13.63
N ALA A 252 -0.80 10.80 -12.54
CA ALA A 252 -0.24 10.53 -11.21
C ALA A 252 0.62 9.25 -11.20
N PHE A 253 0.13 8.17 -11.82
CA PHE A 253 0.86 6.91 -11.95
C PHE A 253 2.17 7.06 -12.74
N GLU A 254 2.15 7.73 -13.90
CA GLU A 254 3.33 7.98 -14.74
C GLU A 254 4.43 8.73 -13.96
N ILE A 255 4.04 9.76 -13.20
CA ILE A 255 4.98 10.54 -12.38
C ILE A 255 5.58 9.66 -11.29
N LEU A 256 4.77 8.89 -10.53
CA LEU A 256 5.30 7.99 -9.50
C LEU A 256 6.19 6.90 -10.08
N GLN A 257 5.89 6.40 -11.27
CA GLN A 257 6.74 5.44 -11.97
C GLN A 257 8.15 6.01 -12.22
N TYR A 258 8.25 7.27 -12.61
CA TYR A 258 9.53 7.94 -12.76
C TYR A 258 10.24 8.16 -11.41
N VAL A 259 9.54 8.67 -10.41
CA VAL A 259 10.11 8.94 -9.06
C VAL A 259 10.62 7.67 -8.40
N THR A 260 9.94 6.54 -8.57
CA THR A 260 10.40 5.25 -8.02
C THR A 260 11.66 4.70 -8.70
N GLN A 261 12.05 5.23 -9.86
CA GLN A 261 13.36 4.93 -10.46
C GLN A 261 14.48 5.77 -9.81
N LEU A 262 14.17 7.00 -9.40
CA LEU A 262 15.11 7.89 -8.72
C LEU A 262 15.35 7.45 -7.27
N SER A 263 14.30 7.05 -6.56
CA SER A 263 14.34 6.60 -5.16
C SER A 263 13.51 5.32 -4.97
N PRO A 264 14.10 4.14 -5.23
CA PRO A 264 13.36 2.88 -5.26
C PRO A 264 13.01 2.30 -3.89
N LYS A 265 13.68 2.72 -2.81
CA LYS A 265 13.51 2.13 -1.46
C LYS A 265 12.29 2.65 -0.69
N ASN A 266 11.64 3.71 -1.13
CA ASN A 266 10.45 4.26 -0.48
C ASN A 266 9.23 3.33 -0.68
N ILE A 267 8.99 2.42 0.27
CA ILE A 267 7.89 1.44 0.21
C ILE A 267 6.50 2.11 0.20
N PRO A 268 6.21 3.15 1.00
CA PRO A 268 4.94 3.87 0.91
C PRO A 268 4.64 4.40 -0.51
N ARG A 269 5.63 4.98 -1.20
CA ARG A 269 5.50 5.44 -2.59
C ARG A 269 5.21 4.29 -3.54
N GLN A 270 5.93 3.15 -3.41
CA GLN A 270 5.68 1.96 -4.21
C GLN A 270 4.24 1.44 -4.01
N LYS A 271 3.73 1.42 -2.77
CA LYS A 271 2.35 1.03 -2.47
C LYS A 271 1.33 2.00 -3.09
N THR A 272 1.57 3.31 -3.00
CA THR A 272 0.73 4.32 -3.65
C THR A 272 0.68 4.10 -5.17
N MET A 273 1.84 3.87 -5.79
CA MET A 273 1.93 3.56 -7.22
C MET A 273 1.17 2.28 -7.59
N ALA A 274 1.22 1.23 -6.75
CA ALA A 274 0.45 0.01 -6.96
C ALA A 274 -1.07 0.25 -6.88
N ASN A 275 -1.53 1.06 -5.92
CA ASN A 275 -2.94 1.45 -5.80
C ASN A 275 -3.42 2.22 -7.04
N LEU A 276 -2.59 3.13 -7.58
CA LEU A 276 -2.91 3.84 -8.82
C LEU A 276 -2.98 2.91 -10.03
N ALA A 277 -2.07 1.93 -10.12
CA ALA A 277 -2.12 0.90 -11.18
C ALA A 277 -3.45 0.10 -11.11
N LEU A 278 -3.88 -0.30 -9.90
CA LEU A 278 -5.16 -0.99 -9.68
C LEU A 278 -6.35 -0.11 -10.08
N LEU A 279 -6.35 1.17 -9.70
CA LEU A 279 -7.39 2.14 -10.09
C LEU A 279 -7.44 2.38 -11.61
N CYS A 280 -6.30 2.26 -12.29
CA CYS A 280 -6.21 2.30 -13.75
C CYS A 280 -6.50 0.94 -14.42
N HIS A 281 -6.87 -0.10 -13.67
CA HIS A 281 -7.08 -1.48 -14.13
C HIS A 281 -5.84 -2.13 -14.78
N ASP A 282 -4.63 -1.63 -14.50
CA ASP A 282 -3.36 -2.24 -14.91
C ASP A 282 -2.88 -3.25 -13.85
N PHE A 283 -3.55 -4.41 -13.80
CA PHE A 283 -3.24 -5.47 -12.84
C PHE A 283 -1.84 -6.06 -13.06
N ALA A 284 -1.34 -6.03 -14.31
CA ALA A 284 0.00 -6.49 -14.65
C ALA A 284 1.07 -5.58 -14.02
N ALA A 285 0.92 -4.26 -14.13
CA ALA A 285 1.81 -3.31 -13.46
C ALA A 285 1.73 -3.46 -11.94
N ALA A 286 0.51 -3.55 -11.36
CA ALA A 286 0.33 -3.74 -9.92
C ALA A 286 1.03 -5.00 -9.42
N ALA A 287 0.92 -6.13 -10.12
CA ALA A 287 1.61 -7.37 -9.77
C ALA A 287 3.14 -7.22 -9.77
N ARG A 288 3.72 -6.56 -10.81
CA ARG A 288 5.16 -6.27 -10.86
C ARG A 288 5.62 -5.37 -9.72
N ILE A 289 4.82 -4.35 -9.37
CA ILE A 289 5.14 -3.43 -8.28
C ILE A 289 5.11 -4.16 -6.94
N PHE A 290 4.08 -4.97 -6.65
CA PHE A 290 4.02 -5.74 -5.41
C PHE A 290 5.11 -6.82 -5.33
N HIS A 291 5.51 -7.44 -6.44
CA HIS A 291 6.67 -8.30 -6.48
C HIS A 291 7.94 -7.58 -5.99
N LYS A 292 8.17 -6.36 -6.51
CA LYS A 292 9.29 -5.51 -6.10
C LYS A 292 9.20 -5.11 -4.63
N ILE A 293 7.98 -4.74 -4.14
CA ILE A 293 7.74 -4.40 -2.72
C ILE A 293 8.11 -5.58 -1.82
N VAL A 294 7.71 -6.81 -2.15
CA VAL A 294 8.05 -8.02 -1.38
C VAL A 294 9.57 -8.18 -1.23
N GLY A 295 10.34 -7.93 -2.29
CA GLY A 295 11.80 -7.96 -2.23
C GLY A 295 12.41 -6.83 -1.39
N LEU A 296 11.98 -5.59 -1.62
CA LEU A 296 12.51 -4.40 -0.96
C LEU A 296 12.12 -4.31 0.53
N ALA A 297 10.91 -4.77 0.88
CA ALA A 297 10.41 -4.73 2.25
C ALA A 297 11.01 -5.81 3.15
N ARG A 298 11.64 -6.82 2.56
CA ARG A 298 12.20 -7.95 3.30
C ARG A 298 13.17 -7.49 4.38
N HIS A 299 12.96 -7.99 5.60
CA HIS A 299 13.73 -7.64 6.79
C HIS A 299 13.56 -6.19 7.29
N SER A 300 12.75 -5.35 6.62
CA SER A 300 12.43 -3.99 7.07
C SER A 300 11.19 -3.96 7.96
N MET A 301 10.90 -2.79 8.55
CA MET A 301 9.63 -2.56 9.27
C MET A 301 8.38 -2.69 8.38
N HIS A 302 8.56 -2.65 7.08
CA HIS A 302 7.49 -2.81 6.10
C HIS A 302 7.26 -4.27 5.69
N ASP A 303 8.03 -5.23 6.22
CA ASP A 303 7.87 -6.65 5.93
C ASP A 303 6.59 -7.16 6.61
N SER A 304 5.58 -7.37 5.82
CA SER A 304 4.26 -7.78 6.28
C SER A 304 3.63 -8.81 5.35
N ALA A 305 2.83 -9.71 5.90
CA ALA A 305 2.05 -10.68 5.14
C ALA A 305 1.21 -10.00 4.05
N GLN A 306 0.67 -8.79 4.31
CA GLN A 306 -0.15 -8.05 3.36
C GLN A 306 0.57 -7.72 2.04
N ASN A 307 1.89 -7.53 2.03
CA ASN A 307 2.63 -7.32 0.78
C ASN A 307 2.58 -8.56 -0.12
N TYR A 308 2.72 -9.74 0.46
CA TYR A 308 2.65 -11.02 -0.25
C TYR A 308 1.23 -11.33 -0.71
N LEU A 309 0.24 -11.07 0.16
CA LEU A 309 -1.18 -11.22 -0.14
C LEU A 309 -1.59 -10.29 -1.29
N ASN A 310 -1.18 -9.02 -1.25
CA ASN A 310 -1.44 -8.04 -2.32
C ASN A 310 -0.78 -8.47 -3.64
N HIS A 311 0.43 -9.03 -3.59
CA HIS A 311 1.06 -9.61 -4.78
C HIS A 311 0.23 -10.76 -5.35
N ALA A 312 -0.22 -11.71 -4.50
CA ALA A 312 -1.07 -12.81 -4.92
C ALA A 312 -2.41 -12.33 -5.53
N ARG A 313 -3.06 -11.34 -4.90
CA ARG A 313 -4.29 -10.68 -5.39
C ARG A 313 -4.13 -10.16 -6.81
N CYS A 314 -3.07 -9.38 -7.02
CA CYS A 314 -2.81 -8.78 -8.33
C CYS A 314 -2.50 -9.84 -9.40
N ILE A 315 -1.82 -10.94 -9.06
CA ILE A 315 -1.59 -12.03 -10.01
C ILE A 315 -2.93 -12.70 -10.38
N ILE A 316 -3.82 -12.97 -9.41
CA ILE A 316 -5.13 -13.57 -9.66
C ILE A 316 -5.98 -12.65 -10.55
N ASP A 317 -6.05 -11.35 -10.22
CA ASP A 317 -6.84 -10.37 -10.99
C ASP A 317 -6.29 -10.22 -12.43
N ASN A 318 -4.95 -10.19 -12.59
CA ASN A 318 -4.30 -10.14 -13.90
C ASN A 318 -4.51 -11.42 -14.71
N ALA A 319 -4.45 -12.60 -14.07
CA ALA A 319 -4.62 -13.89 -14.73
C ALA A 319 -6.01 -14.03 -15.39
N ASN A 320 -7.03 -13.38 -14.83
CA ASN A 320 -8.38 -13.36 -15.41
C ASN A 320 -8.47 -12.64 -16.77
N GLN A 321 -7.47 -11.82 -17.12
CA GLN A 321 -7.35 -11.10 -18.40
C GLN A 321 -6.39 -11.76 -19.39
N GLN A 322 -5.71 -12.85 -19.01
CA GLN A 322 -4.67 -13.50 -19.80
C GLN A 322 -5.19 -14.68 -20.64
N ALA A 323 -4.41 -15.06 -21.66
CA ALA A 323 -4.61 -16.28 -22.42
C ALA A 323 -4.47 -17.53 -21.52
N PRO A 324 -5.12 -18.68 -21.86
CA PRO A 324 -5.19 -19.85 -20.98
C PRO A 324 -3.84 -20.39 -20.48
N ILE A 325 -2.82 -20.40 -21.32
CA ILE A 325 -1.47 -20.91 -20.97
C ILE A 325 -0.79 -19.98 -19.95
N ASP A 326 -0.79 -18.68 -20.23
CA ASP A 326 -0.18 -17.68 -19.35
C ASP A 326 -0.90 -17.61 -18.01
N ARG A 327 -2.24 -17.70 -18.05
CA ARG A 327 -3.10 -17.82 -16.87
C ARG A 327 -2.72 -19.00 -15.99
N ALA A 328 -2.56 -20.20 -16.57
CA ALA A 328 -2.20 -21.41 -15.81
C ALA A 328 -0.83 -21.25 -15.12
N ASN A 329 0.15 -20.70 -15.82
CA ASN A 329 1.48 -20.41 -15.27
C ASN A 329 1.42 -19.39 -14.12
N ALA A 330 0.73 -18.27 -14.32
CA ALA A 330 0.56 -17.22 -13.30
C ALA A 330 -0.10 -17.77 -12.03
N LEU A 331 -1.20 -18.54 -12.19
CA LEU A 331 -1.90 -19.16 -11.06
C LEU A 331 -1.08 -20.26 -10.35
N GLY A 332 -0.15 -20.92 -11.06
CA GLY A 332 0.84 -21.82 -10.47
C GLY A 332 1.82 -21.09 -9.53
N HIS A 333 2.23 -19.88 -9.90
CA HIS A 333 3.09 -19.03 -9.06
C HIS A 333 2.39 -18.58 -7.77
N VAL A 334 1.08 -18.29 -7.82
CA VAL A 334 0.31 -17.93 -6.62
C VAL A 334 0.37 -19.03 -5.57
N GLY A 335 0.21 -20.30 -5.94
CA GLY A 335 0.33 -21.42 -5.00
C GLY A 335 1.67 -21.42 -4.25
N LYS A 336 2.78 -21.32 -4.99
CA LYS A 336 4.13 -21.24 -4.40
C LYS A 336 4.32 -20.02 -3.49
N LEU A 337 3.73 -18.88 -3.84
CA LEU A 337 3.78 -17.67 -3.05
C LEU A 337 3.04 -17.84 -1.71
N LEU A 338 1.85 -18.45 -1.72
CA LEU A 338 1.09 -18.74 -0.50
C LEU A 338 1.82 -19.77 0.39
N ASP A 339 2.47 -20.80 -0.20
CA ASP A 339 3.29 -21.75 0.56
C ASP A 339 4.50 -21.07 1.23
N SER A 340 5.12 -20.09 0.57
CA SER A 340 6.23 -19.32 1.13
C SER A 340 5.78 -18.40 2.25
N LEU A 341 4.57 -17.84 2.15
CA LEU A 341 3.96 -16.98 3.15
C LEU A 341 3.75 -17.73 4.48
N VAL A 342 3.20 -18.94 4.42
CA VAL A 342 2.95 -19.80 5.60
C VAL A 342 4.25 -20.15 6.34
N LYS A 343 5.36 -20.28 5.61
CA LYS A 343 6.68 -20.54 6.23
C LYS A 343 7.29 -19.32 6.92
N ARG A 344 6.88 -18.12 6.52
CA ARG A 344 7.48 -16.85 6.99
C ARG A 344 6.68 -16.18 8.10
N PHE A 345 5.37 -16.24 8.05
CA PHE A 345 4.47 -15.58 9.00
C PHE A 345 3.65 -16.62 9.76
N SER A 346 3.22 -16.28 10.98
CA SER A 346 2.37 -17.17 11.78
C SER A 346 1.06 -17.46 11.04
N PRO A 347 0.77 -18.75 10.76
CA PRO A 347 -0.43 -19.13 10.00
C PRO A 347 -1.73 -18.68 10.67
N GLU A 348 -1.76 -18.59 12.00
CA GLU A 348 -2.95 -18.24 12.78
C GLU A 348 -3.39 -16.79 12.51
N LEU A 349 -2.41 -15.87 12.33
CA LEU A 349 -2.68 -14.45 12.08
C LEU A 349 -3.20 -14.17 10.67
N ILE A 350 -2.97 -15.08 9.71
CA ILE A 350 -3.31 -14.90 8.30
C ILE A 350 -4.23 -16.00 7.78
N ALA A 351 -4.80 -16.83 8.66
CA ALA A 351 -5.59 -17.99 8.28
C ALA A 351 -6.76 -17.64 7.36
N PHE A 352 -7.51 -16.61 7.71
CA PHE A 352 -8.66 -16.16 6.92
C PHE A 352 -8.22 -15.59 5.55
N ASP A 353 -7.17 -14.76 5.51
CA ASP A 353 -6.60 -14.24 4.27
C ASP A 353 -6.19 -15.34 3.31
N LEU A 354 -5.48 -16.35 3.83
CA LEU A 354 -5.03 -17.51 3.03
C LEU A 354 -6.20 -18.29 2.46
N GLN A 355 -7.22 -18.55 3.29
CA GLN A 355 -8.42 -19.29 2.88
C GLN A 355 -9.17 -18.58 1.77
N ILE A 356 -9.41 -17.27 1.94
CA ILE A 356 -10.10 -16.46 0.94
C ILE A 356 -9.31 -16.41 -0.37
N LEU A 357 -7.99 -16.24 -0.33
CA LEU A 357 -7.17 -16.27 -1.54
C LEU A 357 -7.11 -17.64 -2.19
N GLN A 358 -7.15 -18.74 -1.42
CA GLN A 358 -7.28 -20.09 -1.97
C GLN A 358 -8.62 -20.28 -2.68
N VAL A 359 -9.73 -19.74 -2.13
CA VAL A 359 -11.04 -19.74 -2.79
C VAL A 359 -10.96 -18.99 -4.13
N ARG A 360 -10.42 -17.78 -4.14
CA ARG A 360 -10.23 -16.99 -5.36
C ARG A 360 -9.32 -17.69 -6.38
N LEU A 361 -8.25 -18.33 -5.91
CA LEU A 361 -7.35 -19.11 -6.76
C LEU A 361 -8.08 -20.31 -7.41
N LEU A 362 -8.95 -21.00 -6.69
CA LEU A 362 -9.77 -22.09 -7.22
C LEU A 362 -10.77 -21.57 -8.27
N CYS A 363 -11.45 -20.45 -7.99
CA CYS A 363 -12.34 -19.80 -8.96
C CYS A 363 -11.57 -19.42 -10.24
N ALA A 364 -10.40 -18.79 -10.10
CA ALA A 364 -9.55 -18.42 -11.23
C ALA A 364 -9.06 -19.65 -12.03
N LYS A 365 -8.86 -20.80 -11.41
CA LYS A 365 -8.54 -22.10 -12.06
C LYS A 365 -9.76 -22.76 -12.70
N GLY A 366 -10.93 -22.16 -12.69
CA GLY A 366 -12.15 -22.73 -13.24
C GLY A 366 -12.77 -23.85 -12.39
N LYS A 367 -12.54 -23.85 -11.08
CA LYS A 367 -13.03 -24.84 -10.11
C LYS A 367 -13.99 -24.23 -9.07
N PRO A 368 -15.10 -23.61 -9.49
CA PRO A 368 -15.99 -22.89 -8.56
C PRO A 368 -16.68 -23.82 -7.54
N ALA A 369 -16.89 -25.10 -7.88
CA ALA A 369 -17.48 -26.07 -6.97
C ALA A 369 -16.55 -26.39 -5.79
N GLU A 370 -15.25 -26.63 -6.05
CA GLU A 370 -14.23 -26.83 -5.01
C GLU A 370 -14.08 -25.57 -4.15
N ALA A 371 -14.09 -24.39 -4.80
CA ALA A 371 -14.03 -23.09 -4.13
C ALA A 371 -15.19 -22.90 -3.15
N LYS A 372 -16.42 -23.21 -3.58
CA LYS A 372 -17.63 -23.12 -2.75
C LYS A 372 -17.59 -24.09 -1.55
N GLN A 373 -17.10 -25.32 -1.75
CA GLN A 373 -16.93 -26.27 -0.66
C GLN A 373 -15.90 -25.80 0.36
N LEU A 374 -14.80 -25.20 -0.11
CA LEU A 374 -13.78 -24.63 0.77
C LEU A 374 -14.35 -23.45 1.57
N LEU A 375 -15.09 -22.55 0.90
CA LEU A 375 -15.72 -21.39 1.54
C LEU A 375 -16.74 -21.82 2.60
N ALA A 376 -17.55 -22.85 2.35
CA ALA A 376 -18.55 -23.35 3.29
C ALA A 376 -17.95 -23.94 4.59
N LYS A 377 -16.73 -24.49 4.55
CA LYS A 377 -16.04 -24.98 5.76
C LYS A 377 -15.71 -23.89 6.77
N TYR A 378 -15.64 -22.64 6.34
CA TYR A 378 -15.19 -21.50 7.13
C TYR A 378 -16.28 -20.43 7.32
N GLN A 379 -17.53 -20.79 7.10
CA GLN A 379 -18.71 -19.92 7.13
C GLN A 379 -19.11 -19.44 8.54
N GLN A 380 -18.16 -19.29 9.46
CA GLN A 380 -18.40 -18.46 10.64
C GLN A 380 -18.19 -17.00 10.24
N LEU A 381 -19.27 -16.36 9.80
CA LEU A 381 -19.38 -14.90 9.67
C LEU A 381 -19.23 -14.32 11.10
N THR A 382 -18.00 -14.24 11.57
CA THR A 382 -17.69 -13.58 12.83
C THR A 382 -17.55 -12.09 12.56
N GLU A 383 -18.06 -11.25 13.44
CA GLU A 383 -17.86 -9.78 13.44
C GLU A 383 -16.40 -9.40 13.76
N GLN A 384 -15.45 -10.24 13.39
CA GLN A 384 -14.03 -9.97 13.58
C GLN A 384 -13.60 -8.87 12.61
N GLU A 385 -12.85 -7.89 13.12
CA GLU A 385 -12.27 -6.84 12.29
C GLU A 385 -11.14 -7.41 11.42
N TYR A 386 -11.37 -7.48 10.12
CA TYR A 386 -10.37 -7.87 9.11
C TYR A 386 -9.77 -6.66 8.43
N HIS A 387 -8.58 -6.84 7.88
CA HIS A 387 -7.95 -5.83 7.05
C HIS A 387 -8.85 -5.49 5.84
N PRO A 388 -8.97 -4.20 5.42
CA PRO A 388 -9.88 -3.81 4.34
C PRO A 388 -9.69 -4.58 3.03
N GLU A 389 -8.43 -4.83 2.62
CA GLU A 389 -8.14 -5.62 1.43
C GLU A 389 -8.60 -7.08 1.55
N THR A 390 -8.59 -7.63 2.76
CA THR A 390 -9.11 -8.99 3.02
C THR A 390 -10.62 -9.02 2.90
N CYS A 391 -11.32 -7.99 3.40
CA CYS A 391 -12.76 -7.84 3.20
C CYS A 391 -13.10 -7.72 1.70
N LEU A 392 -12.31 -7.00 0.92
CA LEU A 392 -12.49 -6.90 -0.52
C LEU A 392 -12.29 -8.25 -1.22
N ASP A 393 -11.26 -9.02 -0.84
CA ASP A 393 -11.06 -10.37 -1.37
C ASP A 393 -12.20 -11.30 -0.99
N ALA A 394 -12.70 -11.22 0.23
CA ALA A 394 -13.85 -12.00 0.66
C ALA A 394 -15.09 -11.65 -0.18
N ALA A 395 -15.36 -10.36 -0.40
CA ALA A 395 -16.45 -9.93 -1.28
C ALA A 395 -16.31 -10.51 -2.69
N LYS A 396 -15.09 -10.45 -3.27
CA LYS A 396 -14.80 -11.06 -4.58
C LYS A 396 -15.00 -12.58 -4.57
N ALA A 397 -14.50 -13.28 -3.55
CA ALA A 397 -14.63 -14.74 -3.41
C ALA A 397 -16.09 -15.19 -3.31
N TYR A 398 -16.90 -14.52 -2.51
CA TYR A 398 -18.34 -14.80 -2.40
C TYR A 398 -19.06 -14.52 -3.71
N PHE A 399 -18.72 -13.43 -4.39
CA PHE A 399 -19.28 -13.13 -5.72
C PHE A 399 -18.89 -14.19 -6.75
N GLU A 400 -17.61 -14.56 -6.82
CA GLU A 400 -17.08 -15.57 -7.76
C GLU A 400 -17.68 -16.96 -7.51
N THR A 401 -18.07 -17.28 -6.27
CA THR A 401 -18.74 -18.55 -5.91
C THR A 401 -20.28 -18.51 -6.01
N GLY A 402 -20.84 -17.37 -6.41
CA GLY A 402 -22.27 -17.19 -6.66
C GLY A 402 -23.10 -16.81 -5.43
N ASP A 403 -22.46 -16.35 -4.34
CA ASP A 403 -23.14 -15.86 -3.13
C ASP A 403 -23.11 -14.34 -3.06
N ILE A 404 -24.20 -13.71 -3.52
CA ILE A 404 -24.35 -12.26 -3.54
C ILE A 404 -24.53 -11.67 -2.13
N PHE A 405 -25.11 -12.42 -1.19
CA PHE A 405 -25.35 -11.93 0.18
C PHE A 405 -24.04 -11.88 0.95
N GLY A 406 -23.21 -12.92 0.87
CA GLY A 406 -21.88 -12.93 1.44
C GLY A 406 -20.99 -11.82 0.84
N CYS A 407 -21.07 -11.61 -0.47
CA CYS A 407 -20.38 -10.50 -1.14
C CYS A 407 -20.81 -9.15 -0.52
N TYR A 408 -22.11 -8.86 -0.45
CA TYR A 408 -22.62 -7.60 0.09
C TYR A 408 -22.26 -7.40 1.56
N PHE A 409 -22.28 -8.46 2.38
CA PHE A 409 -21.85 -8.39 3.78
C PHE A 409 -20.43 -7.86 3.91
N TYR A 410 -19.46 -8.44 3.19
CA TYR A 410 -18.07 -7.99 3.27
C TYR A 410 -17.83 -6.61 2.65
N VAL A 411 -18.58 -6.24 1.61
CA VAL A 411 -18.53 -4.88 1.04
C VAL A 411 -18.91 -3.82 2.07
N THR A 412 -19.90 -4.09 2.93
CA THR A 412 -20.32 -3.14 3.97
C THR A 412 -19.27 -2.97 5.10
N GLN A 413 -18.36 -3.92 5.26
CA GLN A 413 -17.26 -3.83 6.25
C GLN A 413 -16.09 -2.95 5.79
N LEU A 414 -16.00 -2.61 4.50
CA LEU A 414 -14.89 -1.81 3.95
C LEU A 414 -14.77 -0.39 4.53
N ARG A 415 -15.85 0.18 5.06
CA ARG A 415 -15.92 1.59 5.49
C ARG A 415 -15.19 1.95 6.78
N LYS A 416 -14.71 0.98 7.59
CA LYS A 416 -14.46 1.22 9.02
C LYS A 416 -13.05 1.68 9.44
N GLN A 417 -11.99 1.70 8.59
CA GLN A 417 -10.63 1.63 9.17
C GLN A 417 -9.50 2.54 8.64
N LEU A 418 -9.75 3.60 7.89
CA LEU A 418 -8.63 4.45 7.40
C LEU A 418 -8.56 5.82 8.10
N ASN A 419 -7.74 5.93 9.16
CA ASN A 419 -7.71 7.10 10.05
C ASN A 419 -6.66 8.18 9.73
N LYS A 420 -5.68 7.94 8.86
CA LYS A 420 -4.63 8.93 8.52
C LYS A 420 -4.84 9.48 7.10
N ALA A 421 -4.73 10.80 6.95
CA ALA A 421 -4.80 11.45 5.64
C ALA A 421 -3.38 11.66 5.09
N ASN A 422 -2.97 10.81 4.14
CA ASN A 422 -1.75 10.98 3.34
C ASN A 422 -1.97 10.34 1.96
N PHE A 423 -1.08 10.58 1.01
CA PHE A 423 -1.26 10.11 -0.36
C PHE A 423 -1.45 8.58 -0.47
N LEU A 424 -0.74 7.78 0.33
CA LEU A 424 -0.92 6.33 0.36
C LEU A 424 -2.33 5.96 0.84
N THR A 425 -2.76 6.48 1.98
CA THR A 425 -4.09 6.17 2.56
C THR A 425 -5.23 6.73 1.71
N ASP A 426 -5.04 7.88 1.07
CA ASP A 426 -6.04 8.48 0.16
C ASP A 426 -6.20 7.63 -1.10
N SER A 427 -5.09 7.12 -1.67
CA SER A 427 -5.14 6.21 -2.82
C SER A 427 -5.78 4.87 -2.47
N GLN A 428 -5.50 4.33 -1.29
CA GLN A 428 -6.11 3.10 -0.78
C GLN A 428 -7.60 3.29 -0.54
N ARG A 429 -8.00 4.40 0.09
CA ARG A 429 -9.41 4.75 0.31
C ARG A 429 -10.17 4.85 -1.02
N LEU A 430 -9.62 5.56 -1.99
CA LEU A 430 -10.25 5.69 -3.30
C LEU A 430 -10.42 4.33 -3.99
N LEU A 431 -9.41 3.44 -3.90
CA LEU A 431 -9.49 2.08 -4.45
C LEU A 431 -10.63 1.28 -3.78
N LEU A 432 -10.69 1.27 -2.46
CA LEU A 432 -11.72 0.56 -1.70
C LEU A 432 -13.12 1.13 -1.96
N ASP A 433 -13.28 2.45 -1.98
CA ASP A 433 -14.55 3.13 -2.28
C ASP A 433 -15.01 2.84 -3.71
N THR A 434 -14.09 2.76 -4.67
CA THR A 434 -14.41 2.44 -6.08
C THR A 434 -14.92 1.01 -6.20
N GLU A 435 -14.23 0.05 -5.60
CA GLU A 435 -14.64 -1.36 -5.60
C GLU A 435 -15.96 -1.55 -4.80
N GLN A 436 -16.11 -0.87 -3.67
CA GLN A 436 -17.35 -0.91 -2.90
C GLN A 436 -18.55 -0.46 -3.74
N ARG A 437 -18.47 0.72 -4.37
CA ARG A 437 -19.56 1.24 -5.22
C ARG A 437 -19.87 0.29 -6.36
N ARG A 438 -18.86 -0.33 -6.96
CA ARG A 438 -19.03 -1.31 -8.04
C ARG A 438 -19.85 -2.51 -7.57
N TYR A 439 -19.50 -3.13 -6.44
CA TYR A 439 -20.23 -4.30 -5.94
C TYR A 439 -21.60 -3.95 -5.35
N GLU A 440 -21.77 -2.78 -4.73
CA GLU A 440 -23.07 -2.28 -4.29
C GLU A 440 -24.02 -2.08 -5.49
N ALA A 441 -23.53 -1.44 -6.55
CA ALA A 441 -24.31 -1.25 -7.79
C ALA A 441 -24.72 -2.59 -8.42
N LEU A 442 -23.76 -3.53 -8.49
CA LEU A 442 -24.00 -4.88 -9.02
C LEU A 442 -25.02 -5.65 -8.18
N TYR A 443 -24.96 -5.56 -6.85
CA TYR A 443 -25.95 -6.16 -5.96
C TYR A 443 -27.35 -5.60 -6.21
N GLN A 444 -27.50 -4.28 -6.31
CA GLN A 444 -28.80 -3.64 -6.57
C GLN A 444 -29.35 -4.02 -7.96
N GLN A 445 -28.50 -4.04 -8.97
CA GLN A 445 -28.88 -4.46 -10.33
C GLN A 445 -29.37 -5.91 -10.35
N LEU A 446 -28.64 -6.84 -9.73
CA LEU A 446 -29.05 -8.25 -9.66
C LEU A 446 -30.37 -8.42 -8.90
N LYS A 447 -30.53 -7.73 -7.77
CA LYS A 447 -31.77 -7.74 -7.00
C LYS A 447 -32.97 -7.28 -7.82
N GLN A 448 -32.82 -6.19 -8.58
CA GLN A 448 -33.88 -5.68 -9.48
C GLN A 448 -34.20 -6.66 -10.62
N LEU A 449 -33.15 -7.24 -11.26
CA LEU A 449 -33.35 -8.22 -12.32
C LEU A 449 -34.09 -9.47 -11.82
N ILE A 450 -33.71 -9.98 -10.66
CA ILE A 450 -34.36 -11.16 -10.04
C ILE A 450 -35.83 -10.85 -9.73
N GLN A 451 -36.13 -9.68 -9.17
CA GLN A 451 -37.50 -9.29 -8.86
C GLN A 451 -38.32 -9.18 -10.13
N GLN A 452 -37.85 -8.44 -11.14
CA GLN A 452 -38.54 -8.28 -12.43
C GLN A 452 -38.77 -9.62 -13.14
N ALA A 453 -37.79 -10.53 -13.09
CA ALA A 453 -37.94 -11.85 -13.70
C ALA A 453 -38.98 -12.71 -12.96
N THR A 454 -39.02 -12.60 -11.63
CA THR A 454 -39.97 -13.31 -10.77
C THR A 454 -41.39 -12.80 -11.02
N ASP A 455 -41.58 -11.48 -11.10
CA ASP A 455 -42.88 -10.85 -11.39
C ASP A 455 -43.38 -11.26 -12.79
N ALA A 456 -42.51 -11.22 -13.80
CA ALA A 456 -42.85 -11.68 -15.16
C ALA A 456 -43.24 -13.17 -15.18
N TYR A 457 -42.52 -14.01 -14.41
CA TYR A 457 -42.87 -15.43 -14.29
C TYR A 457 -44.24 -15.64 -13.63
N GLN A 458 -44.56 -14.89 -12.56
CA GLN A 458 -45.87 -14.94 -11.88
C GLN A 458 -47.02 -14.47 -12.78
N GLN A 459 -46.73 -13.47 -13.63
CA GLN A 459 -47.66 -12.95 -14.64
C GLN A 459 -47.81 -13.87 -15.88
N GLN A 460 -47.16 -15.03 -15.87
CA GLN A 460 -47.12 -16.00 -16.98
C GLN A 460 -46.44 -15.48 -18.26
N GLU A 461 -45.66 -14.36 -18.17
CA GLU A 461 -44.87 -13.81 -19.26
C GLU A 461 -43.52 -14.58 -19.35
N TYR A 462 -43.56 -15.89 -19.59
CA TYR A 462 -42.41 -16.77 -19.49
C TYR A 462 -41.24 -16.40 -20.40
N GLY A 463 -41.52 -15.93 -21.63
CA GLY A 463 -40.48 -15.48 -22.56
C GLY A 463 -39.68 -14.29 -22.02
N LYS A 464 -40.38 -13.32 -21.39
CA LYS A 464 -39.77 -12.16 -20.74
C LYS A 464 -38.98 -12.57 -19.50
N ALA A 465 -39.54 -13.47 -18.67
CA ALA A 465 -38.85 -14.02 -17.51
C ALA A 465 -37.53 -14.72 -17.91
N VAL A 466 -37.53 -15.53 -18.97
CA VAL A 466 -36.32 -16.20 -19.51
C VAL A 466 -35.27 -15.18 -19.92
N LEU A 467 -35.64 -14.11 -20.64
CA LEU A 467 -34.69 -13.08 -21.05
C LEU A 467 -34.07 -12.37 -19.87
N ILE A 468 -34.84 -12.03 -18.83
CA ILE A 468 -34.34 -11.32 -17.65
C ILE A 468 -33.46 -12.24 -16.78
N PHE A 469 -33.91 -13.50 -16.54
CA PHE A 469 -33.05 -14.48 -15.83
C PHE A 469 -31.76 -14.79 -16.59
N SER A 470 -31.80 -14.83 -17.94
CA SER A 470 -30.58 -14.98 -18.75
C SER A 470 -29.61 -13.82 -18.56
N ARG A 471 -30.11 -12.58 -18.49
CA ARG A 471 -29.26 -11.41 -18.17
C ARG A 471 -28.66 -11.52 -16.76
N ALA A 472 -29.48 -11.82 -15.76
CA ALA A 472 -28.98 -12.01 -14.38
C ALA A 472 -27.94 -13.14 -14.28
N SER A 473 -28.13 -14.25 -15.01
CA SER A 473 -27.17 -15.36 -15.04
C SER A 473 -25.87 -15.03 -15.79
N LYS A 474 -25.88 -14.06 -16.72
CA LYS A 474 -24.64 -13.55 -17.33
C LYS A 474 -23.81 -12.73 -16.34
N GLU A 475 -24.47 -11.92 -15.51
CA GLU A 475 -23.78 -11.12 -14.46
C GLU A 475 -23.21 -12.02 -13.34
N MET A 476 -23.87 -13.13 -13.02
CA MET A 476 -23.46 -14.05 -11.96
C MET A 476 -23.57 -15.52 -12.41
N PRO A 477 -22.68 -15.98 -13.29
CA PRO A 477 -22.79 -17.30 -13.95
C PRO A 477 -22.59 -18.49 -13.01
N THR A 478 -22.05 -18.27 -11.81
CA THR A 478 -21.79 -19.31 -10.80
C THR A 478 -22.89 -19.44 -9.75
N ASN A 479 -24.00 -18.70 -9.87
CA ASN A 479 -25.13 -18.76 -8.93
C ASN A 479 -26.12 -19.88 -9.27
N PRO A 480 -26.22 -20.96 -8.46
CA PRO A 480 -27.11 -22.08 -8.76
C PRO A 480 -28.60 -21.73 -8.70
N ALA A 481 -28.99 -20.79 -7.84
CA ALA A 481 -30.39 -20.39 -7.72
C ALA A 481 -30.88 -19.65 -8.97
N LEU A 482 -30.06 -18.75 -9.53
CA LEU A 482 -30.34 -18.08 -10.80
C LEU A 482 -30.38 -19.07 -11.96
N ALA A 483 -29.42 -20.00 -12.02
CA ALA A 483 -29.38 -21.05 -13.01
C ALA A 483 -30.67 -21.89 -12.98
N LEU A 484 -31.11 -22.30 -11.79
CA LEU A 484 -32.33 -23.09 -11.61
C LEU A 484 -33.60 -22.31 -12.00
N SER A 485 -33.67 -21.02 -11.67
CA SER A 485 -34.77 -20.15 -12.02
C SER A 485 -34.88 -19.92 -13.53
N LEU A 486 -33.74 -19.75 -14.21
CA LEU A 486 -33.68 -19.68 -15.68
C LEU A 486 -34.23 -20.97 -16.31
N LEU A 487 -33.76 -22.15 -15.89
CA LEU A 487 -34.23 -23.43 -16.41
C LEU A 487 -35.74 -23.62 -16.12
N GLN A 488 -36.21 -23.25 -14.92
CA GLN A 488 -37.63 -23.29 -14.58
C GLN A 488 -38.49 -22.45 -15.56
N ALA A 489 -38.07 -21.22 -15.83
CA ALA A 489 -38.78 -20.35 -16.75
C ALA A 489 -38.79 -20.93 -18.17
N MET A 490 -37.67 -21.52 -18.61
CA MET A 490 -37.58 -22.17 -19.93
C MET A 490 -38.50 -23.38 -20.08
N THR A 491 -38.78 -24.16 -19.02
CA THR A 491 -39.74 -25.29 -19.10
C THR A 491 -41.19 -24.86 -19.43
N LYS A 492 -41.54 -23.60 -19.21
CA LYS A 492 -42.84 -23.03 -19.49
C LYS A 492 -42.90 -22.22 -20.79
N CYS A 493 -41.74 -22.01 -21.42
CA CYS A 493 -41.63 -21.21 -22.64
C CYS A 493 -41.64 -22.09 -23.88
N THR A 494 -42.39 -21.71 -24.91
CA THR A 494 -42.49 -22.47 -26.17
C THR A 494 -41.34 -22.25 -27.13
N GLY A 495 -40.47 -21.25 -26.86
CA GLY A 495 -39.26 -20.95 -27.64
C GLY A 495 -38.36 -19.97 -26.90
N VAL A 496 -37.05 -20.07 -27.11
CA VAL A 496 -36.05 -19.18 -26.53
C VAL A 496 -35.15 -18.57 -27.61
N SER A 497 -34.66 -17.37 -27.37
CA SER A 497 -33.74 -16.70 -28.30
C SER A 497 -32.42 -17.46 -28.41
N ALA A 498 -31.74 -17.34 -29.57
CA ALA A 498 -30.44 -17.96 -29.81
C ALA A 498 -29.39 -17.53 -28.75
N ASP A 499 -29.47 -16.28 -28.26
CA ASP A 499 -28.56 -15.74 -27.22
C ASP A 499 -28.76 -16.34 -25.83
N THR A 500 -29.90 -16.96 -25.56
CA THR A 500 -30.22 -17.61 -24.29
C THR A 500 -29.68 -19.03 -24.21
N LEU A 501 -29.52 -19.72 -25.32
CA LEU A 501 -29.06 -21.11 -25.37
C LEU A 501 -27.65 -21.33 -24.75
N PRO A 502 -26.66 -20.49 -25.04
CA PRO A 502 -25.34 -20.61 -24.38
C PRO A 502 -25.43 -20.45 -22.87
N VAL A 503 -26.24 -19.49 -22.38
CA VAL A 503 -26.44 -19.24 -20.94
C VAL A 503 -27.13 -20.44 -20.29
N ALA A 504 -28.12 -21.03 -20.95
CA ALA A 504 -28.81 -22.23 -20.47
C ALA A 504 -27.89 -23.46 -20.43
N ARG A 505 -26.98 -23.63 -21.40
CA ARG A 505 -25.94 -24.68 -21.35
C ARG A 505 -25.03 -24.51 -20.16
N ASN A 506 -24.55 -23.29 -19.92
CA ASN A 506 -23.70 -22.97 -18.75
C ASN A 506 -24.47 -23.23 -17.45
N ALA A 507 -25.75 -22.87 -17.37
CA ALA A 507 -26.61 -23.16 -16.22
C ALA A 507 -26.79 -24.66 -15.97
N LEU A 508 -26.97 -25.47 -17.03
CA LEU A 508 -27.03 -26.93 -16.93
C LEU A 508 -25.69 -27.51 -16.42
N SER A 509 -24.58 -27.10 -17.00
CA SER A 509 -23.24 -27.53 -16.58
C SER A 509 -22.95 -27.16 -15.11
N LEU A 510 -23.29 -25.95 -14.70
CA LEU A 510 -23.14 -25.50 -13.31
C LEU A 510 -23.93 -26.39 -12.35
N LEU A 511 -25.22 -26.65 -12.64
CA LEU A 511 -26.09 -27.43 -11.76
C LEU A 511 -25.73 -28.92 -11.73
N GLN A 512 -25.06 -29.44 -12.76
CA GLN A 512 -24.53 -30.80 -12.77
C GLN A 512 -23.29 -30.97 -11.89
N SER A 513 -22.45 -29.92 -11.80
CA SER A 513 -21.18 -29.96 -11.07
C SER A 513 -21.28 -29.39 -9.66
N ALA A 514 -22.26 -28.55 -9.36
CA ALA A 514 -22.41 -27.88 -8.08
C ALA A 514 -22.99 -28.81 -7.00
N PRO A 515 -22.52 -28.71 -5.75
CA PRO A 515 -23.20 -29.34 -4.62
C PRO A 515 -24.53 -28.62 -4.38
N LEU A 516 -25.64 -29.29 -4.67
CA LEU A 516 -26.99 -28.76 -4.54
C LEU A 516 -27.68 -29.36 -3.31
N GLU A 517 -28.53 -28.56 -2.66
CA GLU A 517 -29.47 -29.07 -1.66
C GLU A 517 -30.45 -30.06 -2.29
N GLN A 518 -30.93 -31.03 -1.52
CA GLN A 518 -31.80 -32.10 -2.01
C GLN A 518 -33.01 -31.58 -2.82
N ARG A 519 -33.68 -30.52 -2.32
CA ARG A 519 -34.81 -29.87 -3.03
C ARG A 519 -34.41 -29.29 -4.38
N MET A 520 -33.22 -28.68 -4.46
CA MET A 520 -32.73 -28.13 -5.72
C MET A 520 -32.35 -29.24 -6.70
N GLN A 521 -31.77 -30.34 -6.22
CA GLN A 521 -31.44 -31.50 -7.07
C GLN A 521 -32.69 -32.15 -7.69
N GLU A 522 -33.77 -32.31 -6.92
CA GLU A 522 -35.03 -32.88 -7.42
C GLU A 522 -35.63 -31.98 -8.50
N ARG A 523 -35.70 -30.67 -8.25
CA ARG A 523 -36.20 -29.69 -9.24
C ARG A 523 -35.34 -29.69 -10.51
N PHE A 524 -34.00 -29.72 -10.35
CA PHE A 524 -33.10 -29.75 -11.48
C PHE A 524 -33.30 -30.97 -12.36
N LYS A 525 -33.45 -32.19 -11.79
CA LYS A 525 -33.74 -33.42 -12.53
C LYS A 525 -35.02 -33.30 -13.34
N GLN A 526 -36.09 -32.75 -12.73
CA GLN A 526 -37.36 -32.52 -13.43
C GLN A 526 -37.19 -31.56 -14.61
N TYR A 527 -36.54 -30.41 -14.41
CA TYR A 527 -36.36 -29.44 -15.47
C TYR A 527 -35.45 -29.98 -16.58
N GLN A 528 -34.39 -30.72 -16.25
CA GLN A 528 -33.54 -31.34 -17.24
C GLN A 528 -34.28 -32.33 -18.14
N GLN A 529 -35.17 -33.16 -17.58
CA GLN A 529 -36.01 -34.08 -18.36
C GLN A 529 -36.97 -33.35 -19.32
N ILE A 530 -37.56 -32.25 -18.88
CA ILE A 530 -38.48 -31.45 -19.71
C ILE A 530 -37.71 -30.77 -20.84
N LEU A 531 -36.59 -30.09 -20.49
CA LEU A 531 -35.80 -29.32 -21.44
C LEU A 531 -35.08 -30.20 -22.46
N SER A 532 -34.68 -31.44 -22.11
CA SER A 532 -34.10 -32.38 -23.07
C SER A 532 -35.09 -32.82 -24.15
N LYS A 533 -36.38 -32.82 -23.83
CA LYS A 533 -37.46 -33.12 -24.82
C LYS A 533 -37.81 -31.89 -25.67
N GLN A 534 -37.78 -30.69 -25.10
CA GLN A 534 -38.16 -29.46 -25.78
C GLN A 534 -37.05 -28.85 -26.66
N TYR A 535 -35.79 -29.00 -26.24
CA TYR A 535 -34.63 -28.35 -26.87
C TYR A 535 -33.52 -29.38 -27.15
N SER A 536 -33.61 -30.08 -28.27
CA SER A 536 -32.57 -31.07 -28.70
C SER A 536 -31.16 -30.45 -28.83
N GLN A 537 -31.07 -29.15 -29.07
CA GLN A 537 -29.81 -28.39 -29.16
C GLN A 537 -29.07 -28.24 -27.80
N LEU A 538 -29.76 -28.46 -26.68
CA LEU A 538 -29.10 -28.45 -25.34
C LEU A 538 -28.41 -29.78 -25.00
N GLN A 539 -28.63 -30.85 -25.78
CA GLN A 539 -28.06 -32.19 -25.53
C GLN A 539 -26.60 -32.34 -26.00
N ASN A 540 -26.09 -31.48 -26.88
CA ASN A 540 -24.76 -31.61 -27.51
C ASN A 540 -23.59 -31.17 -26.65
N THR A 541 -23.66 -31.22 -25.31
CA THR A 541 -22.59 -30.82 -24.38
C THR A 541 -21.61 -31.97 -24.01
N GLN A 542 -21.71 -33.17 -24.62
CA GLN A 542 -20.83 -34.30 -24.31
C GLN A 542 -19.80 -34.65 -25.42
N ARG A 543 -19.70 -33.85 -26.48
CA ARG A 543 -18.69 -34.05 -27.54
C ARG A 543 -18.00 -32.74 -27.88
N GLY A 544 -16.94 -32.41 -27.14
CA GLY A 544 -16.06 -31.27 -27.42
C GLY A 544 -14.97 -31.18 -26.35
#